data_01947e8cc0cfc5cba3f2d6b45af38ff0
#
_entry.id   01947e8cc0cfc5cba3f2d6b45af38ff0
#
_cell.length_a   1.000
_cell.length_b   1.000
_cell.length_c   1.000
_cell.angle_alpha   90.00
_cell.angle_beta   90.00
_cell.angle_gamma   90.00
#
_symmetry.space_group_name_H-M   'P 1'
#
loop_
_entity.id
_entity.type
_entity.pdbx_description
1 polymer ?
#
loop_
_entity_poly.entity_id
_entity_poly.type
_entity_poly.pdbx_seq_one_letter_code
_entity_poly.pdbx_strand_id
1 'polypeptide(L)'
;MLAAILIFCGVMSSCKKETTNPLKLQCEKPNYLVEGDTVALISPSYFTPMENVELTAEVLRGWGLTPIIGPNVGKIYQGKYAGTVEERVSDLRWALNRPGVKAIICNRGGYGTIQLINHLSYSDFKDNPKWLVGFSDITTLHGLESRAGVMSIHGTMSSFLAAGGMDATSTLMRDLLMGQVPRYELPAHPQNIEGQAHGVLVGGNICTFAPNVGTQADATQAEDIILFIEEVGESMHNIDRQFNILVMNGLLDRCKGVILGSFVSCGSEFDYGSIEAMLRSYLTAYNIPVMCGFPAGHDDINLPLVMGAPVTMDV
;
A
#
# COMPACT_ATOMS: atom_id res chain seq x y z
N MET A 1 34.42 -39.01 20.54
CA MET A 1 33.46 -38.10 21.19
C MET A 1 32.09 -38.35 20.53
N LEU A 2 31.21 -39.10 21.21
CA LEU A 2 29.84 -39.30 20.76
C LEU A 2 28.98 -38.12 21.28
N ALA A 3 28.33 -37.39 20.38
CA ALA A 3 27.31 -36.40 20.72
C ALA A 3 25.96 -37.14 20.87
N ALA A 4 25.41 -37.13 22.08
CA ALA A 4 24.10 -37.65 22.38
C ALA A 4 23.05 -36.59 22.04
N ILE A 5 22.12 -36.90 21.11
CA ILE A 5 20.92 -36.07 20.83
C ILE A 5 19.85 -36.54 21.82
N LEU A 6 19.52 -35.68 22.78
CA LEU A 6 18.39 -35.86 23.67
C LEU A 6 17.11 -35.38 22.93
N ILE A 7 16.25 -36.33 22.54
CA ILE A 7 14.91 -36.03 22.05
C ILE A 7 13.99 -35.83 23.25
N PHE A 8 13.61 -34.60 23.53
CA PHE A 8 12.59 -34.28 24.52
C PHE A 8 11.20 -34.49 23.88
N CYS A 9 10.52 -35.54 24.27
CA CYS A 9 9.12 -35.75 23.96
C CYS A 9 8.27 -34.86 24.89
N GLY A 10 8.11 -33.58 24.52
CA GLY A 10 7.23 -32.65 25.20
C GLY A 10 5.77 -32.91 24.80
N VAL A 11 4.91 -33.01 25.80
CA VAL A 11 3.45 -33.10 25.65
C VAL A 11 2.96 -31.96 24.76
N MET A 12 2.35 -32.28 23.62
CA MET A 12 1.68 -31.35 22.74
C MET A 12 0.50 -30.73 23.50
N SER A 13 0.75 -29.62 24.19
CA SER A 13 -0.33 -28.73 24.62
C SER A 13 -0.98 -28.16 23.36
N SER A 14 -2.24 -28.49 23.12
CA SER A 14 -3.05 -27.90 22.08
C SER A 14 -3.02 -26.38 22.24
N CYS A 15 -2.30 -25.70 21.38
CA CYS A 15 -2.33 -24.25 21.29
C CYS A 15 -3.74 -23.86 20.87
N LYS A 16 -4.61 -23.55 21.84
CA LYS A 16 -5.86 -22.85 21.57
C LYS A 16 -5.46 -21.52 20.95
N LYS A 17 -5.83 -21.29 19.68
CA LYS A 17 -5.82 -19.93 19.12
C LYS A 17 -6.55 -19.05 20.12
N GLU A 18 -5.82 -18.14 20.77
CA GLU A 18 -6.49 -17.05 21.49
C GLU A 18 -7.33 -16.32 20.46
N THR A 19 -8.65 -16.33 20.67
CA THR A 19 -9.57 -15.50 19.90
C THR A 19 -9.33 -14.06 20.31
N THR A 20 -8.34 -13.41 19.71
CA THR A 20 -8.20 -11.95 19.79
C THR A 20 -9.48 -11.35 19.21
N ASN A 21 -10.08 -10.42 19.91
CA ASN A 21 -11.22 -9.68 19.36
C ASN A 21 -10.81 -9.10 18.00
N PRO A 22 -11.64 -9.27 16.96
CA PRO A 22 -11.33 -8.77 15.64
C PRO A 22 -11.06 -7.27 15.66
N LEU A 23 -10.01 -6.85 14.95
CA LEU A 23 -9.63 -5.45 14.87
C LEU A 23 -10.59 -4.70 13.95
N LYS A 24 -11.37 -3.77 14.50
CA LYS A 24 -12.12 -2.82 13.66
C LYS A 24 -11.23 -1.64 13.33
N LEU A 25 -10.81 -1.54 12.08
CA LEU A 25 -10.09 -0.36 11.60
C LEU A 25 -11.09 0.80 11.49
N GLN A 26 -10.80 1.87 12.22
CA GLN A 26 -11.47 3.16 12.11
C GLN A 26 -10.38 4.20 11.88
N CYS A 27 -10.12 4.47 10.61
CA CYS A 27 -9.05 5.38 10.24
C CYS A 27 -9.58 6.82 10.16
N GLU A 28 -8.85 7.72 10.81
CA GLU A 28 -9.07 9.15 10.70
C GLU A 28 -8.64 9.61 9.31
N LYS A 29 -9.49 10.41 8.66
CA LYS A 29 -9.17 11.03 7.39
C LYS A 29 -8.38 12.32 7.66
N PRO A 30 -7.13 12.44 7.15
CA PRO A 30 -6.40 13.71 7.21
C PRO A 30 -7.18 14.84 6.53
N ASN A 31 -6.91 16.08 6.91
CA ASN A 31 -7.54 17.23 6.28
C ASN A 31 -7.17 17.31 4.81
N TYR A 32 -8.15 17.63 3.96
CA TYR A 32 -7.89 17.93 2.56
C TYR A 32 -7.01 19.18 2.44
N LEU A 33 -6.24 19.23 1.35
CA LEU A 33 -5.34 20.33 1.07
C LEU A 33 -6.11 21.53 0.50
N VAL A 34 -5.61 22.70 0.81
CA VAL A 34 -6.02 23.97 0.19
C VAL A 34 -4.81 24.67 -0.43
N GLU A 35 -5.05 25.66 -1.27
CA GLU A 35 -3.98 26.47 -1.86
C GLU A 35 -3.04 27.04 -0.78
N GLY A 36 -1.74 26.94 -1.01
CA GLY A 36 -0.69 27.35 -0.08
C GLY A 36 -0.23 26.25 0.89
N ASP A 37 -0.97 25.15 1.05
CA ASP A 37 -0.59 24.06 1.96
C ASP A 37 0.76 23.44 1.61
N THR A 38 1.49 23.05 2.64
CA THR A 38 2.83 22.47 2.48
C THR A 38 2.75 20.96 2.25
N VAL A 39 3.50 20.50 1.24
CA VAL A 39 3.67 19.09 0.89
C VAL A 39 5.14 18.72 1.02
N ALA A 40 5.44 17.64 1.76
CA ALA A 40 6.80 17.12 1.89
C ALA A 40 7.08 16.05 0.84
N LEU A 41 8.25 16.11 0.20
CA LEU A 41 8.79 15.09 -0.68
C LEU A 41 9.86 14.31 0.08
N ILE A 42 9.69 12.99 0.21
CA ILE A 42 10.65 12.10 0.90
C ILE A 42 10.93 10.84 0.09
N SER A 43 12.05 10.18 0.38
CA SER A 43 12.44 8.93 -0.27
C SER A 43 12.57 7.79 0.76
N PRO A 44 11.48 7.11 1.17
CA PRO A 44 11.57 6.08 2.21
C PRO A 44 12.09 4.73 1.70
N SER A 45 12.27 4.56 0.39
CA SER A 45 12.64 3.32 -0.30
C SER A 45 13.92 3.50 -1.14
N TYR A 46 13.84 3.38 -2.47
CA TYR A 46 14.97 3.63 -3.36
C TYR A 46 15.19 5.12 -3.60
N PHE A 47 16.45 5.47 -3.96
CA PHE A 47 16.79 6.84 -4.31
C PHE A 47 16.06 7.29 -5.58
N THR A 48 15.80 8.58 -5.64
CA THR A 48 15.23 9.27 -6.81
C THR A 48 16.21 10.36 -7.24
N PRO A 49 16.53 10.49 -8.53
CA PRO A 49 17.33 11.61 -9.02
C PRO A 49 16.74 12.95 -8.60
N MET A 50 17.57 13.87 -8.12
CA MET A 50 17.11 15.19 -7.65
C MET A 50 16.36 15.95 -8.73
N GLU A 51 16.73 15.80 -9.99
CA GLU A 51 16.00 16.39 -11.12
C GLU A 51 14.52 16.01 -11.11
N ASN A 52 14.19 14.74 -10.91
CA ASN A 52 12.80 14.27 -10.83
C ASN A 52 12.07 14.85 -9.60
N VAL A 53 12.78 14.98 -8.48
CA VAL A 53 12.21 15.58 -7.25
C VAL A 53 11.90 17.05 -7.46
N GLU A 54 12.79 17.79 -8.12
CA GLU A 54 12.60 19.20 -8.44
C GLU A 54 11.49 19.44 -9.46
N LEU A 55 11.41 18.62 -10.52
CA LEU A 55 10.29 18.65 -11.47
C LEU A 55 8.96 18.35 -10.77
N THR A 56 8.93 17.40 -9.85
CA THR A 56 7.74 17.13 -9.03
C THR A 56 7.37 18.34 -8.16
N ALA A 57 8.37 19.00 -7.57
CA ALA A 57 8.12 20.20 -6.80
C ALA A 57 7.53 21.33 -7.68
N GLU A 58 7.94 21.45 -8.94
CA GLU A 58 7.34 22.41 -9.89
C GLU A 58 5.88 22.06 -10.19
N VAL A 59 5.56 20.77 -10.42
CA VAL A 59 4.18 20.30 -10.60
C VAL A 59 3.32 20.66 -9.39
N LEU A 60 3.80 20.41 -8.17
CA LEU A 60 3.07 20.75 -6.94
C LEU A 60 2.86 22.26 -6.78
N ARG A 61 3.84 23.09 -7.15
CA ARG A 61 3.66 24.55 -7.21
C ARG A 61 2.59 24.94 -8.23
N GLY A 62 2.56 24.27 -9.38
CA GLY A 62 1.51 24.44 -10.38
C GLY A 62 0.10 24.08 -9.88
N TRP A 63 0.02 23.20 -8.88
CA TRP A 63 -1.23 22.87 -8.17
C TRP A 63 -1.58 23.88 -7.06
N GLY A 64 -0.78 24.93 -6.87
CA GLY A 64 -0.96 25.92 -5.81
C GLY A 64 -0.42 25.48 -4.44
N LEU A 65 0.41 24.43 -4.38
CA LEU A 65 0.95 23.89 -3.13
C LEU A 65 2.39 24.37 -2.87
N THR A 66 2.85 24.26 -1.64
CA THR A 66 4.20 24.63 -1.22
C THR A 66 5.04 23.36 -0.97
N PRO A 67 5.81 22.86 -1.94
CA PRO A 67 6.63 21.68 -1.75
C PRO A 67 7.87 21.98 -0.91
N ILE A 68 8.23 21.04 -0.02
CA ILE A 68 9.49 21.00 0.71
C ILE A 68 10.12 19.63 0.55
N ILE A 69 11.45 19.61 0.50
CA ILE A 69 12.21 18.36 0.23
C ILE A 69 12.87 17.90 1.53
N GLY A 70 12.77 16.60 1.80
CA GLY A 70 13.38 15.95 2.96
C GLY A 70 14.90 16.12 2.99
N PRO A 71 15.50 16.30 4.18
CA PRO A 71 16.93 16.61 4.32
C PRO A 71 17.89 15.55 3.74
N ASN A 72 17.45 14.30 3.67
CA ASN A 72 18.26 13.19 3.17
C ASN A 72 17.89 12.76 1.74
N VAL A 73 16.90 13.41 1.11
CA VAL A 73 16.52 13.14 -0.29
C VAL A 73 17.71 13.39 -1.21
N GLY A 74 17.92 12.51 -2.18
CA GLY A 74 19.06 12.52 -3.10
C GLY A 74 20.26 11.70 -2.62
N LYS A 75 20.29 11.24 -1.37
CA LYS A 75 21.32 10.31 -0.90
C LYS A 75 21.18 8.93 -1.54
N ILE A 76 22.34 8.27 -1.70
CA ILE A 76 22.40 6.89 -2.21
C ILE A 76 23.17 6.04 -1.21
N TYR A 77 22.60 4.90 -0.84
CA TYR A 77 23.24 3.90 0.02
C TYR A 77 23.14 2.51 -0.64
N GLN A 78 24.21 1.72 -0.59
CA GLN A 78 24.29 0.39 -1.21
C GLN A 78 23.83 0.39 -2.69
N GLY A 79 24.05 1.48 -3.42
CA GLY A 79 23.77 1.65 -4.83
C GLY A 79 22.29 1.84 -5.21
N LYS A 80 21.35 1.66 -4.28
CA LYS A 80 19.90 1.72 -4.57
C LYS A 80 19.05 2.45 -3.53
N TYR A 81 19.32 2.28 -2.24
CA TYR A 81 18.51 2.91 -1.18
C TYR A 81 18.70 4.43 -1.13
N ALA A 82 17.67 5.13 -0.73
CA ALA A 82 17.72 6.58 -0.54
C ALA A 82 18.34 6.97 0.83
N GLY A 83 19.55 6.49 1.11
CA GLY A 83 20.22 6.63 2.39
C GLY A 83 20.07 5.40 3.29
N THR A 84 20.63 5.48 4.50
CA THR A 84 20.53 4.43 5.51
C THR A 84 19.09 4.31 6.05
N VAL A 85 18.81 3.29 6.85
CA VAL A 85 17.51 3.13 7.54
C VAL A 85 17.22 4.35 8.39
N GLU A 86 18.20 4.81 9.17
CA GLU A 86 18.09 5.95 10.08
C GLU A 86 17.79 7.24 9.34
N GLU A 87 18.43 7.47 8.20
CA GLU A 87 18.21 8.65 7.36
C GLU A 87 16.80 8.67 6.77
N ARG A 88 16.31 7.52 6.26
CA ARG A 88 14.95 7.39 5.71
C ARG A 88 13.87 7.53 6.79
N VAL A 89 14.07 6.96 7.97
CA VAL A 89 13.21 7.15 9.14
C VAL A 89 13.22 8.61 9.59
N SER A 90 14.39 9.24 9.62
CA SER A 90 14.54 10.64 10.01
C SER A 90 13.73 11.56 9.08
N ASP A 91 13.79 11.35 7.76
CA ASP A 91 13.02 12.15 6.79
C ASP A 91 11.50 11.94 6.94
N LEU A 92 11.06 10.69 7.15
CA LEU A 92 9.64 10.42 7.39
C LEU A 92 9.16 11.11 8.67
N ARG A 93 9.88 10.98 9.78
CA ARG A 93 9.55 11.67 11.04
C ARG A 93 9.62 13.19 10.91
N TRP A 94 10.61 13.72 10.18
CA TRP A 94 10.70 15.13 9.91
C TRP A 94 9.44 15.66 9.20
N ALA A 95 8.93 14.91 8.20
CA ALA A 95 7.72 15.28 7.49
C ALA A 95 6.46 15.13 8.38
N LEU A 96 6.35 14.03 9.12
CA LEU A 96 5.22 13.77 10.02
C LEU A 96 5.11 14.79 11.16
N ASN A 97 6.24 15.19 11.76
CA ASN A 97 6.25 16.09 12.91
C ASN A 97 6.31 17.58 12.52
N ARG A 98 6.48 17.90 11.22
CA ARG A 98 6.62 19.29 10.81
C ARG A 98 5.26 19.99 10.79
N PRO A 99 5.07 21.07 11.58
CA PRO A 99 3.84 21.87 11.53
C PRO A 99 3.62 22.45 10.13
N GLY A 100 2.38 22.45 9.68
CA GLY A 100 2.01 22.99 8.37
C GLY A 100 2.11 21.99 7.20
N VAL A 101 2.86 20.90 7.31
CA VAL A 101 2.82 19.80 6.31
C VAL A 101 1.46 19.11 6.38
N LYS A 102 0.77 19.01 5.25
CA LYS A 102 -0.55 18.37 5.12
C LYS A 102 -0.50 17.05 4.36
N ALA A 103 0.46 16.93 3.43
CA ALA A 103 0.69 15.69 2.71
C ALA A 103 2.18 15.39 2.60
N ILE A 104 2.47 14.10 2.46
CA ILE A 104 3.81 13.53 2.24
C ILE A 104 3.72 12.71 0.97
N ILE A 105 4.45 13.10 -0.07
CA ILE A 105 4.55 12.32 -1.30
C ILE A 105 5.87 11.57 -1.30
N CYS A 106 5.78 10.25 -1.41
CA CYS A 106 6.95 9.39 -1.57
C CYS A 106 7.52 9.54 -2.97
N ASN A 107 8.83 9.79 -3.08
CA ASN A 107 9.46 10.03 -4.37
C ASN A 107 9.48 8.78 -5.26
N ARG A 108 9.66 7.61 -4.66
CA ARG A 108 9.74 6.33 -5.36
C ARG A 108 9.49 5.15 -4.42
N GLY A 109 8.96 4.06 -4.99
CA GLY A 109 9.00 2.74 -4.41
C GLY A 109 10.33 2.02 -4.66
N GLY A 110 10.30 0.72 -4.84
CA GLY A 110 11.44 -0.15 -5.03
C GLY A 110 11.52 -1.20 -3.94
N TYR A 111 12.42 -1.03 -2.96
CA TYR A 111 12.51 -1.91 -1.80
C TYR A 111 13.12 -1.16 -0.60
N GLY A 112 12.65 -1.47 0.60
CA GLY A 112 13.29 -1.04 1.84
C GLY A 112 12.37 -0.47 2.90
N THR A 113 11.09 -0.19 2.63
CA THR A 113 10.16 0.30 3.67
C THR A 113 9.92 -0.72 4.76
N ILE A 114 9.98 -2.02 4.47
CA ILE A 114 9.92 -3.09 5.48
C ILE A 114 11.02 -2.95 6.55
N GLN A 115 12.17 -2.37 6.20
CA GLN A 115 13.27 -2.14 7.15
C GLN A 115 12.96 -1.01 8.14
N LEU A 116 11.99 -0.13 7.81
CA LEU A 116 11.65 1.04 8.63
C LEU A 116 10.67 0.71 9.76
N ILE A 117 9.86 -0.33 9.60
CA ILE A 117 8.71 -0.57 10.50
C ILE A 117 9.11 -0.73 11.95
N ASN A 118 10.23 -1.39 12.26
CA ASN A 118 10.71 -1.55 13.63
C ASN A 118 11.28 -0.27 14.26
N HIS A 119 11.47 0.77 13.47
CA HIS A 119 11.93 2.09 13.92
C HIS A 119 10.79 3.11 14.02
N LEU A 120 9.57 2.74 13.66
CA LEU A 120 8.38 3.58 13.65
C LEU A 120 7.38 3.07 14.69
N SER A 121 6.49 3.94 15.12
CA SER A 121 5.39 3.63 16.03
C SER A 121 4.07 4.18 15.50
N TYR A 122 2.95 3.68 15.97
CA TYR A 122 1.64 4.19 15.58
C TYR A 122 1.46 5.68 15.95
N SER A 123 2.09 6.15 17.02
CA SER A 123 2.04 7.56 17.42
C SER A 123 2.74 8.47 16.41
N ASP A 124 3.76 8.01 15.69
CA ASP A 124 4.40 8.80 14.63
C ASP A 124 3.37 9.28 13.59
N PHE A 125 2.33 8.49 13.31
CA PHE A 125 1.27 8.79 12.33
C PHE A 125 0.02 9.40 12.96
N LYS A 126 -0.42 8.84 14.09
CA LYS A 126 -1.70 9.18 14.73
C LYS A 126 -1.72 10.56 15.38
N ASP A 127 -0.61 11.01 15.95
CA ASP A 127 -0.56 12.26 16.73
C ASP A 127 -0.68 13.50 15.82
N ASN A 128 -0.38 13.34 14.53
CA ASN A 128 -0.50 14.42 13.54
C ASN A 128 -0.84 13.85 12.16
N PRO A 129 -2.09 13.41 11.95
CA PRO A 129 -2.50 12.73 10.72
C PRO A 129 -2.24 13.57 9.46
N LYS A 130 -1.57 12.99 8.48
CA LYS A 130 -1.25 13.59 7.19
C LYS A 130 -1.55 12.59 6.07
N TRP A 131 -1.82 13.08 4.88
CA TRP A 131 -1.88 12.23 3.70
C TRP A 131 -0.48 11.71 3.36
N LEU A 132 -0.24 10.41 3.47
CA LEU A 132 0.91 9.76 2.86
C LEU A 132 0.50 9.21 1.49
N VAL A 133 1.22 9.60 0.44
CA VAL A 133 0.94 9.23 -0.95
C VAL A 133 2.07 8.41 -1.51
N GLY A 134 1.74 7.28 -2.13
CA GLY A 134 2.67 6.41 -2.82
C GLY A 134 2.05 5.05 -3.13
N PHE A 135 2.80 4.17 -3.77
CA PHE A 135 2.40 2.80 -4.08
C PHE A 135 3.61 1.86 -4.14
N SER A 136 3.44 0.61 -4.59
CA SER A 136 4.56 -0.35 -4.66
C SER A 136 5.10 -0.66 -3.26
N ASP A 137 6.40 -0.49 -3.01
CA ASP A 137 7.04 -0.71 -1.70
C ASP A 137 6.41 0.14 -0.57
N ILE A 138 5.75 1.28 -0.90
CA ILE A 138 5.04 2.12 0.08
C ILE A 138 3.83 1.40 0.70
N THR A 139 3.37 0.31 0.14
CA THR A 139 2.33 -0.56 0.69
C THR A 139 2.57 -0.93 2.16
N THR A 140 3.84 -1.12 2.56
CA THR A 140 4.19 -1.37 3.97
C THR A 140 3.81 -0.18 4.87
N LEU A 141 4.05 1.05 4.43
CA LEU A 141 3.69 2.25 5.18
C LEU A 141 2.17 2.45 5.22
N HIS A 142 1.44 2.14 4.13
CA HIS A 142 -0.03 2.13 4.14
C HIS A 142 -0.59 1.15 5.17
N GLY A 143 -0.01 -0.04 5.28
CA GLY A 143 -0.36 -1.02 6.32
C GLY A 143 -0.14 -0.45 7.73
N LEU A 144 1.00 0.18 7.97
CA LEU A 144 1.34 0.79 9.26
C LEU A 144 0.42 1.96 9.60
N GLU A 145 0.09 2.84 8.64
CA GLU A 145 -0.86 3.93 8.84
C GLU A 145 -2.27 3.43 9.13
N SER A 146 -2.76 2.45 8.36
CA SER A 146 -4.07 1.84 8.61
C SER A 146 -4.14 1.26 10.03
N ARG A 147 -3.06 0.61 10.49
CA ARG A 147 -2.93 0.09 11.87
C ARG A 147 -2.84 1.21 12.91
N ALA A 148 -2.27 2.34 12.56
CA ALA A 148 -2.24 3.54 13.41
C ALA A 148 -3.61 4.25 13.45
N GLY A 149 -4.55 3.87 12.59
CA GLY A 149 -5.86 4.49 12.48
C GLY A 149 -5.86 5.77 11.64
N VAL A 150 -5.03 5.85 10.60
CA VAL A 150 -4.95 6.99 9.67
C VAL A 150 -5.13 6.51 8.24
N MET A 151 -5.87 7.27 7.44
CA MET A 151 -6.03 7.01 6.00
C MET A 151 -4.82 7.52 5.23
N SER A 152 -4.46 6.79 4.16
CA SER A 152 -3.38 7.14 3.23
C SER A 152 -3.84 6.99 1.77
N ILE A 153 -3.00 7.33 0.80
CA ILE A 153 -3.36 7.26 -0.61
C ILE A 153 -2.37 6.38 -1.37
N HIS A 154 -2.85 5.21 -1.85
CA HIS A 154 -2.19 4.50 -2.92
C HIS A 154 -2.35 5.34 -4.18
N GLY A 155 -1.27 5.86 -4.73
CA GLY A 155 -1.32 6.78 -5.84
C GLY A 155 0.05 7.19 -6.37
N THR A 156 0.03 8.00 -7.40
CA THR A 156 1.20 8.45 -8.17
C THR A 156 2.31 9.06 -7.31
N MET A 157 3.56 8.73 -7.65
CA MET A 157 4.80 9.21 -6.99
C MET A 157 5.61 10.13 -7.91
N SER A 158 6.68 10.75 -7.36
CA SER A 158 7.51 11.73 -8.08
C SER A 158 8.06 11.22 -9.41
N SER A 159 8.38 9.93 -9.53
CA SER A 159 8.86 9.36 -10.79
C SER A 159 7.86 9.50 -11.96
N PHE A 160 6.57 9.59 -11.66
CA PHE A 160 5.51 9.81 -12.65
C PHE A 160 5.11 11.28 -12.73
N LEU A 161 5.00 11.99 -11.61
CA LEU A 161 4.68 13.42 -11.57
C LEU A 161 5.70 14.27 -12.31
N ALA A 162 6.98 13.92 -12.25
CA ALA A 162 8.05 14.60 -12.96
C ALA A 162 7.85 14.62 -14.50
N ALA A 163 7.02 13.75 -15.06
CA ALA A 163 6.65 13.77 -16.47
C ALA A 163 5.65 14.90 -16.84
N GLY A 164 5.21 15.71 -15.86
CA GLY A 164 4.39 16.89 -16.11
C GLY A 164 3.12 17.02 -15.26
N GLY A 165 2.67 15.94 -14.60
CA GLY A 165 1.56 15.98 -13.63
C GLY A 165 0.20 16.41 -14.19
N MET A 166 0.01 16.36 -15.50
CA MET A 166 -1.22 16.81 -16.21
C MET A 166 -2.00 15.63 -16.79
N ASP A 167 -1.52 14.41 -16.66
CA ASP A 167 -2.24 13.21 -17.05
C ASP A 167 -3.48 12.99 -16.15
N ALA A 168 -4.40 12.13 -16.59
CA ALA A 168 -5.64 11.87 -15.88
C ALA A 168 -5.40 11.35 -14.45
N THR A 169 -4.40 10.48 -14.26
CA THR A 169 -4.06 9.89 -12.96
C THR A 169 -3.55 10.95 -11.97
N SER A 170 -2.61 11.79 -12.41
CA SER A 170 -2.07 12.89 -11.61
C SER A 170 -3.14 13.92 -11.26
N THR A 171 -4.04 14.21 -12.21
CA THR A 171 -5.17 15.13 -12.01
C THR A 171 -6.14 14.58 -10.96
N LEU A 172 -6.52 13.29 -11.05
CA LEU A 172 -7.40 12.66 -10.07
C LEU A 172 -6.77 12.60 -8.67
N MET A 173 -5.45 12.37 -8.58
CA MET A 173 -4.75 12.40 -7.30
C MET A 173 -4.74 13.81 -6.69
N ARG A 174 -4.48 14.85 -7.48
CA ARG A 174 -4.60 16.25 -7.05
C ARG A 174 -6.00 16.54 -6.53
N ASP A 175 -7.01 16.20 -7.31
CA ASP A 175 -8.41 16.46 -6.99
C ASP A 175 -8.83 15.73 -5.72
N LEU A 176 -8.40 14.48 -5.52
CA LEU A 176 -8.60 13.74 -4.28
C LEU A 176 -7.93 14.43 -3.08
N LEU A 177 -6.68 14.85 -3.21
CA LEU A 177 -5.98 15.59 -2.15
C LEU A 177 -6.71 16.89 -1.78
N MET A 178 -7.38 17.52 -2.75
CA MET A 178 -8.17 18.76 -2.58
C MET A 178 -9.65 18.51 -2.22
N GLY A 179 -10.04 17.25 -1.96
CA GLY A 179 -11.35 16.90 -1.40
C GLY A 179 -12.38 16.41 -2.41
N GLN A 180 -12.02 16.23 -3.67
CA GLN A 180 -12.89 15.64 -4.68
C GLN A 180 -12.70 14.12 -4.67
N VAL A 181 -13.48 13.42 -3.86
CA VAL A 181 -13.40 11.95 -3.76
C VAL A 181 -13.92 11.31 -5.05
N PRO A 182 -13.09 10.53 -5.76
CA PRO A 182 -13.48 9.94 -7.04
C PRO A 182 -14.50 8.80 -6.84
N ARG A 183 -15.37 8.65 -7.82
CA ARG A 183 -16.17 7.46 -8.04
C ARG A 183 -15.72 6.86 -9.37
N TYR A 184 -15.43 5.57 -9.36
CA TYR A 184 -14.97 4.86 -10.54
C TYR A 184 -16.08 3.98 -11.11
N GLU A 185 -16.26 4.04 -12.43
CA GLU A 185 -17.13 3.16 -13.20
C GLU A 185 -16.27 2.46 -14.25
N LEU A 186 -16.23 1.14 -14.20
CA LEU A 186 -15.33 0.34 -15.02
C LEU A 186 -16.12 -0.60 -15.94
N PRO A 187 -15.58 -0.96 -17.11
CA PRO A 187 -16.13 -2.03 -17.93
C PRO A 187 -16.15 -3.35 -17.16
N ALA A 188 -17.15 -4.19 -17.45
CA ALA A 188 -17.20 -5.54 -16.88
C ALA A 188 -15.97 -6.36 -17.36
N HIS A 189 -15.38 -7.11 -16.42
CA HIS A 189 -14.24 -8.00 -16.69
C HIS A 189 -14.70 -9.49 -16.67
N PRO A 190 -14.20 -10.37 -17.57
CA PRO A 190 -14.65 -11.76 -17.65
C PRO A 190 -14.39 -12.58 -16.36
N GLN A 191 -13.43 -12.16 -15.54
CA GLN A 191 -13.09 -12.83 -14.28
C GLN A 191 -13.81 -12.24 -13.07
N ASN A 192 -14.70 -11.27 -13.24
CA ASN A 192 -15.49 -10.71 -12.14
C ASN A 192 -16.33 -11.82 -11.45
N ILE A 193 -16.54 -11.62 -10.15
CA ILE A 193 -17.58 -12.30 -9.39
C ILE A 193 -18.56 -11.24 -8.95
N GLU A 194 -19.79 -11.29 -9.48
CA GLU A 194 -20.82 -10.29 -9.24
C GLU A 194 -21.22 -10.22 -7.76
N GLY A 195 -21.60 -9.04 -7.32
CA GLY A 195 -22.14 -8.78 -5.99
C GLY A 195 -21.77 -7.40 -5.45
N GLN A 196 -22.34 -7.10 -4.30
CA GLN A 196 -22.11 -5.83 -3.58
C GLN A 196 -21.37 -6.09 -2.28
N ALA A 197 -20.41 -5.23 -1.96
CA ALA A 197 -19.70 -5.29 -0.70
C ALA A 197 -19.42 -3.89 -0.14
N HIS A 198 -19.31 -3.84 1.19
CA HIS A 198 -18.89 -2.65 1.92
C HIS A 198 -17.85 -3.06 2.97
N GLY A 199 -16.77 -2.31 3.08
CA GLY A 199 -15.70 -2.61 4.03
C GLY A 199 -14.58 -1.58 4.00
N VAL A 200 -13.52 -1.82 4.78
CA VAL A 200 -12.34 -0.97 4.83
C VAL A 200 -11.32 -1.44 3.78
N LEU A 201 -10.86 -0.51 2.95
CA LEU A 201 -9.89 -0.80 1.90
C LEU A 201 -8.49 -0.98 2.48
N VAL A 202 -7.90 -2.15 2.29
CA VAL A 202 -6.51 -2.46 2.66
C VAL A 202 -5.84 -3.26 1.55
N GLY A 203 -4.51 -3.25 1.50
CA GLY A 203 -3.76 -3.99 0.49
C GLY A 203 -2.71 -3.15 -0.22
N GLY A 204 -2.50 -3.37 -1.51
CA GLY A 204 -1.50 -2.76 -2.38
C GLY A 204 -0.72 -3.79 -3.18
N ASN A 205 0.58 -3.57 -3.38
CA ASN A 205 1.46 -4.56 -4.02
C ASN A 205 1.52 -5.83 -3.17
N ILE A 206 1.16 -6.98 -3.76
CA ILE A 206 0.98 -8.22 -2.99
C ILE A 206 2.29 -8.74 -2.39
N CYS A 207 3.41 -8.63 -3.12
CA CYS A 207 4.73 -9.06 -2.63
C CYS A 207 5.30 -8.13 -1.53
N THR A 208 4.69 -6.97 -1.35
CA THR A 208 4.98 -6.05 -0.23
C THR A 208 3.96 -6.20 0.90
N PHE A 209 2.69 -6.44 0.59
CA PHE A 209 1.60 -6.56 1.57
C PHE A 209 1.64 -7.87 2.36
N ALA A 210 1.81 -9.01 1.69
CA ALA A 210 1.79 -10.31 2.35
C ALA A 210 2.94 -10.50 3.39
N PRO A 211 4.17 -10.03 3.17
CA PRO A 211 5.23 -10.08 4.18
C PRO A 211 4.97 -9.25 5.45
N ASN A 212 3.98 -8.36 5.44
CA ASN A 212 3.61 -7.60 6.64
C ASN A 212 2.83 -8.44 7.67
N VAL A 213 2.34 -9.64 7.29
CA VAL A 213 1.61 -10.54 8.19
C VAL A 213 2.44 -10.83 9.45
N GLY A 214 1.82 -10.60 10.61
CA GLY A 214 2.45 -10.77 11.92
C GLY A 214 3.34 -9.61 12.37
N THR A 215 3.51 -8.55 11.57
CA THR A 215 4.24 -7.34 11.94
C THR A 215 3.28 -6.24 12.44
N GLN A 216 3.83 -5.11 12.89
CA GLN A 216 2.98 -3.95 13.24
C GLN A 216 2.29 -3.30 12.01
N ALA A 217 2.73 -3.57 10.80
CA ALA A 217 2.09 -3.12 9.55
C ALA A 217 1.01 -4.10 9.04
N ASP A 218 0.67 -5.13 9.83
CA ASP A 218 -0.31 -6.17 9.44
C ASP A 218 -1.75 -5.67 9.46
N ALA A 219 -2.21 -5.08 8.37
CA ALA A 219 -3.59 -4.65 8.19
C ALA A 219 -4.55 -5.83 7.91
N THR A 220 -4.04 -7.06 7.71
CA THR A 220 -4.86 -8.26 7.46
C THR A 220 -5.70 -8.67 8.68
N GLN A 221 -5.35 -8.18 9.87
CA GLN A 221 -6.07 -8.46 11.11
C GLN A 221 -7.39 -7.71 11.25
N ALA A 222 -7.71 -6.81 10.31
CA ALA A 222 -8.98 -6.07 10.32
C ALA A 222 -10.16 -6.96 9.95
N GLU A 223 -11.35 -6.56 10.41
CA GLU A 223 -12.65 -7.11 10.01
C GLU A 223 -13.25 -6.26 8.88
N ASP A 224 -14.17 -6.88 8.15
CA ASP A 224 -14.92 -6.23 7.07
C ASP A 224 -14.00 -5.57 6.01
N ILE A 225 -13.02 -6.33 5.52
CA ILE A 225 -12.00 -5.87 4.56
C ILE A 225 -12.54 -5.88 3.13
N ILE A 226 -12.26 -4.84 2.38
CA ILE A 226 -12.12 -4.87 0.92
C ILE A 226 -10.61 -4.96 0.63
N LEU A 227 -10.19 -6.10 0.09
CA LEU A 227 -8.79 -6.33 -0.25
C LEU A 227 -8.47 -5.79 -1.65
N PHE A 228 -7.49 -4.89 -1.74
CA PHE A 228 -6.91 -4.47 -3.02
C PHE A 228 -5.53 -5.09 -3.19
N ILE A 229 -5.26 -5.71 -4.34
CA ILE A 229 -3.93 -6.24 -4.68
C ILE A 229 -3.58 -5.97 -6.15
N GLU A 230 -2.33 -5.66 -6.38
CA GLU A 230 -1.69 -5.46 -7.69
C GLU A 230 -0.27 -6.03 -7.65
N GLU A 231 0.41 -6.18 -8.82
CA GLU A 231 1.81 -6.63 -8.86
C GLU A 231 2.51 -6.25 -10.17
N VAL A 232 3.86 -6.23 -10.14
CA VAL A 232 4.70 -5.99 -11.30
C VAL A 232 5.91 -6.91 -11.33
N GLY A 233 6.14 -7.55 -12.49
CA GLY A 233 7.39 -8.25 -12.78
C GLY A 233 7.60 -9.57 -12.03
N GLU A 234 6.57 -10.09 -11.34
CA GLU A 234 6.67 -11.31 -10.55
C GLU A 234 6.22 -12.55 -11.32
N SER A 235 6.78 -13.70 -10.96
CA SER A 235 6.30 -14.99 -11.45
C SER A 235 4.93 -15.33 -10.85
N MET A 236 4.11 -16.07 -11.61
CA MET A 236 2.79 -16.52 -11.15
C MET A 236 2.90 -17.35 -9.87
N HIS A 237 3.91 -18.23 -9.74
CA HIS A 237 4.10 -19.04 -8.53
C HIS A 237 4.51 -18.20 -7.31
N ASN A 238 5.16 -17.06 -7.48
CA ASN A 238 5.47 -16.17 -6.36
C ASN A 238 4.21 -15.43 -5.90
N ILE A 239 3.41 -14.92 -6.84
CA ILE A 239 2.11 -14.31 -6.53
C ILE A 239 1.20 -15.32 -5.82
N ASP A 240 1.13 -16.56 -6.32
CA ASP A 240 0.40 -17.65 -5.68
C ASP A 240 0.85 -17.89 -4.24
N ARG A 241 2.17 -17.94 -4.01
CA ARG A 241 2.74 -18.12 -2.67
C ARG A 241 2.36 -16.97 -1.74
N GLN A 242 2.46 -15.73 -2.18
CA GLN A 242 2.09 -14.56 -1.37
C GLN A 242 0.59 -14.57 -1.06
N PHE A 243 -0.25 -14.92 -2.04
CA PHE A 243 -1.69 -15.03 -1.81
C PHE A 243 -2.03 -16.15 -0.82
N ASN A 244 -1.36 -17.30 -0.92
CA ASN A 244 -1.53 -18.38 0.05
C ASN A 244 -1.11 -18.01 1.47
N ILE A 245 -0.12 -17.12 1.67
CA ILE A 245 0.18 -16.56 3.00
C ILE A 245 -1.04 -15.85 3.56
N LEU A 246 -1.71 -15.02 2.76
CA LEU A 246 -2.91 -14.30 3.16
C LEU A 246 -4.08 -15.26 3.45
N VAL A 247 -4.29 -16.29 2.62
CA VAL A 247 -5.30 -17.33 2.84
C VAL A 247 -5.05 -18.07 4.14
N MET A 248 -3.84 -18.56 4.37
CA MET A 248 -3.48 -19.31 5.60
C MET A 248 -3.56 -18.45 6.86
N ASN A 249 -3.38 -17.12 6.72
CA ASN A 249 -3.59 -16.16 7.82
C ASN A 249 -5.09 -15.91 8.10
N GLY A 250 -6.00 -16.50 7.32
CA GLY A 250 -7.45 -16.34 7.46
C GLY A 250 -7.95 -14.96 6.99
N LEU A 251 -7.21 -14.27 6.12
CA LEU A 251 -7.64 -12.97 5.59
C LEU A 251 -8.97 -13.08 4.86
N LEU A 252 -9.14 -14.10 4.03
CA LEU A 252 -10.35 -14.24 3.20
C LEU A 252 -11.62 -14.46 4.04
N ASP A 253 -11.52 -15.03 5.23
CA ASP A 253 -12.65 -15.16 6.17
C ASP A 253 -13.13 -13.79 6.70
N ARG A 254 -12.29 -12.77 6.64
CA ARG A 254 -12.57 -11.39 7.06
C ARG A 254 -12.87 -10.45 5.89
N CYS A 255 -12.64 -10.92 4.64
CA CYS A 255 -12.93 -10.13 3.44
C CYS A 255 -14.43 -10.10 3.13
N LYS A 256 -14.89 -8.93 2.72
CA LYS A 256 -16.22 -8.70 2.14
C LYS A 256 -16.18 -8.62 0.62
N GLY A 257 -15.03 -8.30 0.04
CA GLY A 257 -14.80 -8.24 -1.39
C GLY A 257 -13.34 -8.07 -1.73
N VAL A 258 -13.00 -8.26 -3.00
CA VAL A 258 -11.62 -8.15 -3.52
C VAL A 258 -11.60 -7.28 -4.78
N ILE A 259 -10.63 -6.39 -4.84
CA ILE A 259 -10.31 -5.58 -6.01
C ILE A 259 -8.94 -6.05 -6.53
N LEU A 260 -8.91 -6.61 -7.73
CA LEU A 260 -7.70 -6.98 -8.44
C LEU A 260 -7.29 -5.84 -9.36
N GLY A 261 -6.16 -5.23 -9.07
CA GLY A 261 -5.54 -4.17 -9.84
C GLY A 261 -4.82 -4.68 -11.09
N SER A 262 -3.79 -3.97 -11.52
CA SER A 262 -2.96 -4.39 -12.65
C SER A 262 -1.91 -5.43 -12.23
N PHE A 263 -1.66 -6.41 -13.10
CA PHE A 263 -0.59 -7.40 -12.97
C PHE A 263 0.35 -7.27 -14.17
N VAL A 264 1.26 -6.29 -14.11
CA VAL A 264 2.10 -5.88 -15.23
C VAL A 264 3.35 -6.75 -15.33
N SER A 265 3.61 -7.29 -16.51
CA SER A 265 4.78 -8.16 -16.76
C SER A 265 4.92 -9.32 -15.78
N CYS A 266 3.81 -9.79 -15.24
CA CYS A 266 3.79 -10.97 -14.38
C CYS A 266 3.84 -12.26 -15.21
N GLY A 267 4.47 -13.30 -14.66
CA GLY A 267 4.64 -14.59 -15.35
C GLY A 267 3.32 -15.34 -15.57
N SER A 268 3.35 -16.27 -16.50
CA SER A 268 2.21 -17.13 -16.89
C SER A 268 2.63 -18.59 -17.00
N GLU A 269 3.40 -19.09 -16.03
CA GLU A 269 4.03 -20.41 -16.06
C GLU A 269 3.03 -21.58 -15.89
N PHE A 270 1.78 -21.27 -15.48
CA PHE A 270 0.72 -22.25 -15.29
C PHE A 270 -0.44 -22.01 -16.25
N ASP A 271 -1.23 -23.04 -16.50
CA ASP A 271 -2.34 -23.04 -17.46
C ASP A 271 -3.62 -22.33 -16.93
N TYR A 272 -3.50 -21.35 -16.03
CA TYR A 272 -4.64 -20.55 -15.58
C TYR A 272 -5.11 -19.52 -16.61
N GLY A 273 -4.25 -19.15 -17.56
CA GLY A 273 -4.52 -18.14 -18.57
C GLY A 273 -4.22 -16.70 -18.12
N SER A 274 -4.46 -16.35 -16.85
CA SER A 274 -4.09 -15.06 -16.28
C SER A 274 -3.92 -15.14 -14.75
N ILE A 275 -3.33 -14.10 -14.15
CA ILE A 275 -3.21 -13.98 -12.68
C ILE A 275 -4.61 -13.88 -12.05
N GLU A 276 -5.50 -13.10 -12.64
CA GLU A 276 -6.87 -12.93 -12.15
C GLU A 276 -7.63 -14.26 -12.14
N ALA A 277 -7.45 -15.10 -13.18
CA ALA A 277 -8.06 -16.42 -13.24
C ALA A 277 -7.51 -17.35 -12.15
N MET A 278 -6.21 -17.30 -11.86
CA MET A 278 -5.59 -18.04 -10.77
C MET A 278 -6.17 -17.58 -9.42
N LEU A 279 -6.17 -16.29 -9.15
CA LEU A 279 -6.67 -15.74 -7.87
C LEU A 279 -8.17 -16.02 -7.70
N ARG A 280 -8.95 -15.89 -8.78
CA ARG A 280 -10.38 -16.20 -8.78
C ARG A 280 -10.65 -17.65 -8.36
N SER A 281 -9.76 -18.60 -8.70
CA SER A 281 -9.92 -20.01 -8.31
C SER A 281 -9.96 -20.21 -6.79
N TYR A 282 -9.21 -19.42 -6.04
CA TYR A 282 -9.28 -19.38 -4.57
C TYR A 282 -10.54 -18.67 -4.07
N LEU A 283 -10.85 -17.51 -4.66
CA LEU A 283 -11.89 -16.58 -4.20
C LEU A 283 -13.31 -17.13 -4.39
N THR A 284 -13.53 -17.98 -5.39
CA THR A 284 -14.84 -18.59 -5.68
C THR A 284 -15.42 -19.34 -4.48
N ALA A 285 -14.57 -19.96 -3.64
CA ALA A 285 -15.02 -20.72 -2.46
C ALA A 285 -15.57 -19.83 -1.33
N TYR A 286 -15.27 -18.52 -1.33
CA TYR A 286 -15.66 -17.59 -0.27
C TYR A 286 -16.97 -16.85 -0.54
N ASN A 287 -17.52 -16.97 -1.76
CA ASN A 287 -18.77 -16.31 -2.16
C ASN A 287 -18.77 -14.79 -1.89
N ILE A 288 -17.65 -14.12 -2.19
CA ILE A 288 -17.47 -12.67 -2.08
C ILE A 288 -17.32 -12.05 -3.46
N PRO A 289 -17.79 -10.81 -3.71
CA PRO A 289 -17.61 -10.15 -4.99
C PRO A 289 -16.14 -9.87 -5.27
N VAL A 290 -15.77 -10.00 -6.54
CA VAL A 290 -14.40 -9.76 -7.03
C VAL A 290 -14.46 -8.85 -8.26
N MET A 291 -13.86 -7.68 -8.16
CA MET A 291 -13.66 -6.75 -9.27
C MET A 291 -12.26 -6.97 -9.83
N CYS A 292 -12.16 -7.32 -11.11
CA CYS A 292 -10.89 -7.51 -11.81
C CYS A 292 -10.61 -6.37 -12.79
N GLY A 293 -9.31 -6.12 -13.03
CA GLY A 293 -8.87 -5.12 -13.99
C GLY A 293 -9.09 -3.68 -13.51
N PHE A 294 -9.10 -3.45 -12.19
CA PHE A 294 -9.10 -2.09 -11.67
C PHE A 294 -7.79 -1.38 -12.07
N PRO A 295 -7.84 -0.22 -12.78
CA PRO A 295 -6.63 0.40 -13.31
C PRO A 295 -5.85 1.14 -12.22
N ALA A 296 -5.28 0.38 -11.29
CA ALA A 296 -4.35 0.84 -10.26
C ALA A 296 -3.20 -0.17 -10.09
N GLY A 297 -2.00 0.34 -9.91
CA GLY A 297 -0.76 -0.43 -9.78
C GLY A 297 0.35 0.13 -10.66
N HIS A 298 1.08 -0.73 -11.36
CA HIS A 298 2.28 -0.37 -12.12
C HIS A 298 2.04 -0.20 -13.64
N ASP A 299 0.79 -0.09 -14.07
CA ASP A 299 0.45 0.22 -15.46
C ASP A 299 0.51 1.74 -15.71
N ASP A 300 0.31 2.14 -16.98
CA ASP A 300 0.28 3.56 -17.40
C ASP A 300 -0.78 4.36 -16.62
N ILE A 301 -1.89 3.72 -16.24
CA ILE A 301 -2.94 4.29 -15.40
C ILE A 301 -2.82 3.72 -13.99
N ASN A 302 -2.72 4.61 -13.00
CA ASN A 302 -2.70 4.24 -11.58
C ASN A 302 -3.69 5.13 -10.81
N LEU A 303 -4.96 4.76 -10.87
CA LEU A 303 -6.03 5.51 -10.21
C LEU A 303 -5.82 5.54 -8.69
N PRO A 304 -5.96 6.70 -8.05
CA PRO A 304 -5.73 6.83 -6.61
C PRO A 304 -6.80 6.10 -5.79
N LEU A 305 -6.37 5.36 -4.78
CA LEU A 305 -7.22 4.66 -3.82
C LEU A 305 -6.91 5.13 -2.40
N VAL A 306 -7.96 5.37 -1.59
CA VAL A 306 -7.78 5.78 -0.20
C VAL A 306 -7.73 4.53 0.69
N MET A 307 -6.52 4.18 1.13
CA MET A 307 -6.28 3.06 2.03
C MET A 307 -6.76 3.40 3.45
N GLY A 308 -7.35 2.43 4.13
CA GLY A 308 -7.99 2.64 5.44
C GLY A 308 -9.37 3.28 5.36
N ALA A 309 -9.86 3.68 4.20
CA ALA A 309 -11.18 4.26 4.03
C ALA A 309 -12.29 3.20 3.94
N PRO A 310 -13.51 3.49 4.45
CA PRO A 310 -14.68 2.69 4.12
C PRO A 310 -15.03 2.89 2.64
N VAL A 311 -15.18 1.79 1.92
CA VAL A 311 -15.54 1.78 0.49
C VAL A 311 -16.72 0.86 0.22
N THR A 312 -17.46 1.15 -0.84
CA THR A 312 -18.50 0.28 -1.37
C THR A 312 -18.13 -0.11 -2.79
N MET A 313 -18.26 -1.38 -3.12
CA MET A 313 -18.08 -1.90 -4.47
C MET A 313 -19.37 -2.57 -4.94
N ASP A 314 -19.64 -2.45 -6.24
CA ASP A 314 -20.75 -3.10 -6.95
C ASP A 314 -20.16 -3.69 -8.24
N VAL A 315 -20.20 -5.00 -8.39
CA VAL A 315 -19.52 -5.74 -9.46
C VAL A 315 -20.52 -6.40 -10.37
#